data_84be83f3207c3f13090356d240282053
#
_entry.id   84be83f3207c3f13090356d240282053
#
_cell.length_a   1.000
_cell.length_b   1.000
_cell.length_c   1.000
_cell.angle_alpha   90.00
_cell.angle_beta   90.00
_cell.angle_gamma   90.00
#
_symmetry.space_group_name_H-M   'P 1'
#
loop_
_entity.id
_entity.type
_entity.pdbx_description
1 polymer ?
#
loop_
_entity_poly.entity_id
_entity_poly.type
_entity_poly.pdbx_seq_one_letter_code
_entity_poly.pdbx_strand_id
1 'polypeptide(L)'
;MGSVAVGAMVVGTSLLVVFALAMATLESQVDDSIAQIEATAEPIAQFTIENANNVDGAVVSFTINNGGTGYSAGQVEVNGSAGSFLANLQISGSTVIGLDVLNYGSSYLYTPSLYYLEVVGPNTGTNLNISATIGKLVFTNITNEGSTDIVTDFSWLFTDGGAPINLSSGIDGYSPNTIFPGETFEFIYDNANVTATRIAVTIDGQTKATRVV
;
A
#
# COMPACT_ATOMS: atom_id res chain seq x y z
N MET A 1 -60.93 6.57 -57.28
CA MET A 1 -60.56 6.76 -55.87
C MET A 1 -59.55 5.70 -55.32
N GLY A 2 -59.28 4.62 -56.07
CA GLY A 2 -58.37 3.57 -55.61
C GLY A 2 -56.83 3.91 -55.65
N SER A 3 -56.38 4.76 -56.55
CA SER A 3 -54.95 5.00 -56.81
C SER A 3 -54.31 5.82 -55.72
N VAL A 4 -55.02 6.73 -55.04
CA VAL A 4 -54.50 7.57 -53.95
C VAL A 4 -54.30 6.73 -52.69
N ALA A 5 -55.18 5.79 -52.40
CA ALA A 5 -55.06 4.89 -51.23
C ALA A 5 -53.87 3.93 -51.38
N VAL A 6 -53.62 3.41 -52.59
CA VAL A 6 -52.47 2.54 -52.86
C VAL A 6 -51.17 3.33 -52.78
N GLY A 7 -51.14 4.56 -53.29
CA GLY A 7 -49.96 5.43 -53.16
C GLY A 7 -49.61 5.78 -51.68
N ALA A 8 -50.62 6.10 -50.88
CA ALA A 8 -50.44 6.36 -49.43
C ALA A 8 -49.96 5.12 -48.69
N MET A 9 -50.44 3.94 -49.02
CA MET A 9 -49.99 2.69 -48.42
C MET A 9 -48.52 2.37 -48.75
N VAL A 10 -48.12 2.57 -50.01
CA VAL A 10 -46.74 2.35 -50.46
C VAL A 10 -45.76 3.33 -49.72
N VAL A 11 -46.13 4.60 -49.66
CA VAL A 11 -45.33 5.60 -48.97
C VAL A 11 -45.24 5.28 -47.48
N GLY A 12 -46.35 4.90 -46.83
CA GLY A 12 -46.38 4.55 -45.43
C GLY A 12 -45.51 3.31 -45.08
N THR A 13 -45.60 2.27 -45.90
CA THR A 13 -44.78 1.06 -45.73
C THR A 13 -43.29 1.34 -45.98
N SER A 14 -42.95 2.14 -47.00
CA SER A 14 -41.56 2.54 -47.26
C SER A 14 -40.97 3.34 -46.10
N LEU A 15 -41.76 4.24 -45.52
CA LEU A 15 -41.34 5.04 -44.37
C LEU A 15 -41.12 4.19 -43.12
N LEU A 16 -41.99 3.19 -42.90
CA LEU A 16 -41.81 2.21 -41.79
C LEU A 16 -40.56 1.36 -41.98
N VAL A 17 -40.27 0.91 -43.19
CA VAL A 17 -39.04 0.14 -43.45
C VAL A 17 -37.79 0.99 -43.25
N VAL A 18 -37.78 2.24 -43.72
CA VAL A 18 -36.65 3.16 -43.49
C VAL A 18 -36.47 3.44 -42.01
N PHE A 19 -37.57 3.64 -41.28
CA PHE A 19 -37.48 3.86 -39.81
C PHE A 19 -36.99 2.62 -39.09
N ALA A 20 -37.46 1.42 -39.46
CA ALA A 20 -36.97 0.17 -38.83
C ALA A 20 -35.47 -0.06 -39.11
N LEU A 21 -35.03 0.22 -40.36
CA LEU A 21 -33.60 0.17 -40.71
C LEU A 21 -32.75 1.19 -39.90
N ALA A 22 -33.27 2.42 -39.75
CA ALA A 22 -32.59 3.45 -38.96
C ALA A 22 -32.47 3.05 -37.48
N MET A 23 -33.52 2.47 -36.91
CA MET A 23 -33.49 1.95 -35.54
C MET A 23 -32.48 0.80 -35.36
N ALA A 24 -32.47 -0.16 -36.29
CA ALA A 24 -31.55 -1.28 -36.29
C ALA A 24 -30.07 -0.84 -36.40
N THR A 25 -29.81 0.18 -37.25
CA THR A 25 -28.46 0.77 -37.34
C THR A 25 -28.07 1.51 -36.10
N LEU A 26 -29.00 2.20 -35.44
CA LEU A 26 -28.74 2.91 -34.19
C LEU A 26 -28.44 1.92 -33.03
N GLU A 27 -29.22 0.84 -32.92
CA GLU A 27 -28.96 -0.25 -31.98
C GLU A 27 -27.56 -0.85 -32.19
N SER A 28 -27.22 -1.20 -33.44
CA SER A 28 -25.88 -1.73 -33.73
C SER A 28 -24.75 -0.75 -33.37
N GLN A 29 -24.94 0.55 -33.63
CA GLN A 29 -23.92 1.56 -33.28
C GLN A 29 -23.78 1.74 -31.77
N VAL A 30 -24.87 1.63 -31.03
CA VAL A 30 -24.85 1.68 -29.57
C VAL A 30 -24.13 0.46 -29.00
N ASP A 31 -24.47 -0.74 -29.47
CA ASP A 31 -23.83 -1.99 -29.04
C ASP A 31 -22.33 -2.00 -29.38
N ASP A 32 -21.93 -1.56 -30.58
CA ASP A 32 -20.52 -1.42 -30.95
C ASP A 32 -19.77 -0.41 -30.05
N SER A 33 -20.43 0.70 -29.69
CA SER A 33 -19.86 1.70 -28.81
C SER A 33 -19.68 1.18 -27.37
N ILE A 34 -20.67 0.43 -26.87
CA ILE A 34 -20.58 -0.22 -25.55
C ILE A 34 -19.47 -1.25 -25.57
N ALA A 35 -19.41 -2.12 -26.57
CA ALA A 35 -18.36 -3.12 -26.70
C ALA A 35 -16.95 -2.49 -26.80
N GLN A 36 -16.84 -1.33 -27.45
CA GLN A 36 -15.58 -0.59 -27.55
C GLN A 36 -15.19 0.04 -26.23
N ILE A 37 -16.13 0.56 -25.45
CA ILE A 37 -15.90 1.08 -24.11
C ILE A 37 -15.48 -0.06 -23.18
N GLU A 38 -16.17 -1.20 -23.19
CA GLU A 38 -15.82 -2.37 -22.38
C GLU A 38 -14.45 -2.94 -22.75
N ALA A 39 -14.08 -2.97 -24.02
CA ALA A 39 -12.79 -3.47 -24.50
C ALA A 39 -11.62 -2.53 -24.15
N THR A 40 -11.89 -1.24 -23.95
CA THR A 40 -10.87 -0.24 -23.59
C THR A 40 -10.86 0.10 -22.09
N ALA A 41 -11.87 -0.35 -21.33
CA ALA A 41 -11.88 -0.18 -19.89
C ALA A 41 -10.74 -1.00 -19.28
N GLU A 42 -9.75 -0.33 -18.71
CA GLU A 42 -8.71 -1.00 -17.93
C GLU A 42 -9.37 -1.68 -16.73
N PRO A 43 -8.99 -2.94 -16.42
CA PRO A 43 -9.52 -3.61 -15.27
C PRO A 43 -9.13 -2.84 -13.98
N ILE A 44 -10.13 -2.46 -13.23
CA ILE A 44 -9.94 -1.70 -11.99
C ILE A 44 -9.32 -2.63 -10.94
N ALA A 45 -8.29 -2.15 -10.24
CA ALA A 45 -7.64 -2.88 -9.17
C ALA A 45 -8.66 -3.31 -8.10
N GLN A 46 -8.69 -4.58 -7.78
CA GLN A 46 -9.48 -5.13 -6.67
C GLN A 46 -8.54 -5.46 -5.53
N PHE A 47 -8.74 -4.84 -4.38
CA PHE A 47 -7.90 -5.07 -3.21
C PHE A 47 -8.74 -5.06 -1.95
N THR A 48 -8.24 -5.68 -0.89
CA THR A 48 -8.77 -5.57 0.47
C THR A 48 -7.73 -5.01 1.42
N ILE A 49 -8.21 -4.34 2.46
CA ILE A 49 -7.39 -3.96 3.61
C ILE A 49 -7.75 -4.94 4.71
N GLU A 50 -6.81 -5.83 5.00
CA GLU A 50 -6.91 -6.74 6.11
C GLU A 50 -6.31 -6.07 7.35
N ASN A 51 -6.18 -6.40 8.41
CA ASN A 51 -5.55 -5.92 9.62
C ASN A 51 -4.94 -4.50 9.53
N ALA A 52 -5.50 -3.58 10.29
CA ALA A 52 -4.92 -2.27 10.51
C ALA A 52 -4.75 -2.05 12.02
N ASN A 53 -3.50 -1.92 12.47
CA ASN A 53 -3.15 -1.86 13.90
C ASN A 53 -2.27 -0.66 14.20
N ASN A 54 -2.48 -0.03 15.37
CA ASN A 54 -1.49 0.87 15.95
C ASN A 54 -0.52 0.08 16.84
N VAL A 55 0.76 0.40 16.73
CA VAL A 55 1.78 -0.05 17.68
C VAL A 55 2.38 1.17 18.36
N ASP A 56 2.08 1.31 19.64
CA ASP A 56 2.52 2.42 20.46
C ASP A 56 3.89 2.11 21.11
N GLY A 57 4.79 3.10 21.10
CA GLY A 57 6.12 2.93 21.63
C GLY A 57 6.95 1.92 20.84
N ALA A 58 6.93 2.00 19.51
CA ALA A 58 7.78 1.21 18.63
C ALA A 58 9.05 1.99 18.24
N VAL A 59 10.07 1.30 17.79
CA VAL A 59 11.24 1.92 17.16
C VAL A 59 10.86 2.32 15.74
N VAL A 60 10.72 3.62 15.47
CA VAL A 60 10.32 4.15 14.15
C VAL A 60 11.50 4.47 13.26
N SER A 61 12.66 4.74 13.85
CA SER A 61 13.90 4.96 13.11
C SER A 61 15.11 4.71 13.99
N PHE A 62 16.27 4.54 13.37
CA PHE A 62 17.54 4.43 14.07
C PHE A 62 18.64 5.21 13.35
N THR A 63 19.66 5.60 14.11
CA THR A 63 20.84 6.28 13.57
C THR A 63 22.10 5.56 14.04
N ILE A 64 22.92 5.11 13.10
CA ILE A 64 24.22 4.53 13.38
C ILE A 64 25.21 5.68 13.57
N ASN A 65 25.51 5.99 14.83
CA ASN A 65 26.48 7.03 15.18
C ASN A 65 27.92 6.53 14.99
N ASN A 66 28.14 5.25 15.25
CA ASN A 66 29.40 4.54 15.00
C ASN A 66 29.10 3.07 14.71
N GLY A 67 29.52 2.58 13.56
CA GLY A 67 29.34 1.18 13.15
C GLY A 67 30.28 0.18 13.83
N GLY A 68 31.22 0.66 14.63
CA GLY A 68 32.19 -0.17 15.35
C GLY A 68 33.12 -0.96 14.43
N THR A 69 33.82 -1.91 15.02
CA THR A 69 34.75 -2.81 14.29
C THR A 69 34.73 -4.22 14.88
N GLY A 70 35.08 -5.21 14.08
CA GLY A 70 35.19 -6.61 14.52
C GLY A 70 33.87 -7.38 14.51
N TYR A 71 32.80 -6.84 13.92
CA TYR A 71 31.53 -7.50 13.78
C TYR A 71 31.53 -8.48 12.59
N SER A 72 30.93 -9.65 12.77
CA SER A 72 30.77 -10.65 11.70
C SER A 72 29.31 -11.05 11.46
N ALA A 73 28.50 -11.03 12.50
CA ALA A 73 27.06 -11.26 12.49
C ALA A 73 26.52 -10.86 13.86
N GLY A 74 25.23 -10.76 14.02
CA GLY A 74 24.57 -10.53 15.31
C GLY A 74 23.22 -9.88 15.17
N GLN A 75 22.56 -9.80 16.31
CA GLN A 75 21.30 -9.08 16.46
C GLN A 75 21.48 -7.96 17.46
N VAL A 76 20.62 -6.97 17.36
CA VAL A 76 20.54 -5.87 18.33
C VAL A 76 19.14 -5.80 18.92
N GLU A 77 19.09 -5.42 20.18
CA GLU A 77 17.87 -5.10 20.92
C GLU A 77 17.99 -3.74 21.59
N VAL A 78 16.89 -3.20 22.10
CA VAL A 78 16.92 -1.97 22.91
C VAL A 78 17.36 -2.31 24.33
N ASN A 79 18.45 -1.68 24.77
CA ASN A 79 19.04 -1.91 26.09
C ASN A 79 18.05 -1.63 27.24
N GLY A 80 17.90 -2.62 28.13
CA GLY A 80 17.20 -2.47 29.41
C GLY A 80 15.68 -2.31 29.32
N SER A 81 15.07 -2.67 28.21
CA SER A 81 13.65 -2.47 27.97
C SER A 81 12.91 -3.77 27.65
N ALA A 82 11.64 -3.85 28.08
CA ALA A 82 10.77 -5.00 27.84
C ALA A 82 10.12 -5.01 26.44
N GLY A 83 10.49 -4.13 25.55
CA GLY A 83 9.73 -3.80 24.33
C GLY A 83 9.98 -4.67 23.11
N SER A 84 10.74 -5.76 23.17
CA SER A 84 10.90 -6.77 22.10
C SER A 84 11.42 -6.28 20.73
N PHE A 85 12.04 -5.08 20.64
CA PHE A 85 12.71 -4.69 19.39
C PHE A 85 13.83 -5.67 19.07
N LEU A 86 13.90 -6.10 17.81
CA LEU A 86 14.93 -7.01 17.34
C LEU A 86 15.29 -6.68 15.90
N ALA A 87 16.57 -6.58 15.60
CA ALA A 87 17.07 -6.41 14.25
C ALA A 87 18.39 -7.18 14.01
N ASN A 88 18.61 -7.63 12.79
CA ASN A 88 19.90 -8.20 12.37
C ASN A 88 20.86 -7.09 11.97
N LEU A 89 22.15 -7.28 12.26
CA LEU A 89 23.20 -6.37 11.81
C LEU A 89 23.46 -6.58 10.31
N GLN A 90 23.41 -5.51 9.55
CA GLN A 90 23.98 -5.47 8.19
C GLN A 90 25.42 -5.03 8.29
N ILE A 91 26.35 -5.89 7.84
CA ILE A 91 27.79 -5.71 8.06
C ILE A 91 28.54 -5.64 6.73
N SER A 92 29.46 -4.69 6.64
CA SER A 92 30.40 -4.58 5.53
C SER A 92 31.83 -4.41 6.08
N GLY A 93 32.73 -5.33 5.71
CA GLY A 93 34.14 -5.27 6.16
C GLY A 93 34.34 -5.26 7.66
N SER A 94 33.51 -5.96 8.44
CA SER A 94 33.49 -6.01 9.90
C SER A 94 32.92 -4.76 10.62
N THR A 95 32.34 -3.85 9.89
CA THR A 95 31.66 -2.64 10.42
C THR A 95 30.16 -2.74 10.17
N VAL A 96 29.35 -2.34 11.13
CA VAL A 96 27.88 -2.28 10.98
C VAL A 96 27.51 -1.07 10.13
N ILE A 97 26.78 -1.31 9.05
CA ILE A 97 26.36 -0.28 8.07
C ILE A 97 24.85 -0.08 8.03
N GLY A 98 24.07 -0.99 8.62
CA GLY A 98 22.63 -0.96 8.64
C GLY A 98 22.04 -1.98 9.59
N LEU A 99 20.73 -1.96 9.73
CA LEU A 99 19.94 -2.94 10.45
C LEU A 99 18.83 -3.48 9.55
N ASP A 100 18.58 -4.76 9.66
CA ASP A 100 17.44 -5.43 9.06
C ASP A 100 16.44 -5.74 10.18
N VAL A 101 15.37 -4.95 10.26
CA VAL A 101 14.44 -4.99 11.39
C VAL A 101 13.54 -6.22 11.29
N LEU A 102 13.58 -7.05 12.32
CA LEU A 102 12.73 -8.25 12.46
C LEU A 102 11.46 -7.96 13.28
N ASN A 103 11.58 -7.05 14.25
CA ASN A 103 10.49 -6.64 15.13
C ASN A 103 10.72 -5.20 15.59
N TYR A 104 9.75 -4.33 15.35
CA TYR A 104 9.82 -2.92 15.74
C TYR A 104 9.64 -2.68 17.25
N GLY A 105 9.25 -3.72 18.00
CA GLY A 105 8.95 -3.63 19.42
C GLY A 105 7.68 -2.84 19.70
N SER A 106 7.38 -2.67 20.98
CA SER A 106 6.23 -1.90 21.46
C SER A 106 6.41 -1.48 22.91
N SER A 107 5.59 -0.55 23.38
CA SER A 107 5.53 -0.13 24.78
C SER A 107 6.80 0.56 25.33
N TYR A 108 7.67 1.02 24.45
CA TYR A 108 8.75 1.92 24.85
C TYR A 108 8.20 3.29 25.22
N LEU A 109 8.82 3.95 26.19
CA LEU A 109 8.39 5.27 26.65
C LEU A 109 8.88 6.37 25.70
N TYR A 110 8.03 7.35 25.41
CA TYR A 110 8.35 8.52 24.55
C TYR A 110 9.23 9.58 25.22
N THR A 111 9.73 9.37 26.40
CA THR A 111 10.58 10.37 27.08
C THR A 111 11.88 10.57 26.31
N PRO A 112 12.53 11.75 26.39
CA PRO A 112 13.69 12.13 25.57
C PRO A 112 14.95 11.32 25.83
N SER A 113 14.85 10.17 26.47
CA SER A 113 15.94 9.22 26.62
C SER A 113 16.23 8.62 25.25
N LEU A 114 17.39 8.93 24.71
CA LEU A 114 17.91 8.20 23.58
C LEU A 114 18.03 6.72 23.99
N TYR A 115 17.28 5.87 23.30
CA TYR A 115 17.48 4.44 23.47
C TYR A 115 18.68 4.02 22.64
N TYR A 116 19.60 3.30 23.26
CA TYR A 116 20.73 2.70 22.58
C TYR A 116 20.45 1.24 22.28
N LEU A 117 20.90 0.80 21.11
CA LEU A 117 20.79 -0.60 20.72
C LEU A 117 22.05 -1.35 21.18
N GLU A 118 21.84 -2.49 21.83
CA GLU A 118 22.91 -3.39 22.25
C GLU A 118 22.92 -4.67 21.43
N VAL A 119 24.12 -5.18 21.19
CA VAL A 119 24.30 -6.45 20.46
C VAL A 119 23.99 -7.62 21.38
N VAL A 120 23.12 -8.50 20.91
CA VAL A 120 22.75 -9.74 21.62
C VAL A 120 23.62 -10.90 21.13
N GLY A 121 24.13 -11.69 22.08
CA GLY A 121 24.88 -12.90 21.79
C GLY A 121 26.40 -12.71 21.76
N PRO A 122 27.14 -13.79 21.46
CA PRO A 122 28.61 -13.77 21.47
C PRO A 122 29.12 -13.02 20.23
N ASN A 123 29.40 -11.74 20.42
CA ASN A 123 29.99 -10.90 19.37
C ASN A 123 31.31 -10.30 19.89
N THR A 124 32.30 -10.28 19.05
CA THR A 124 33.65 -9.75 19.40
C THR A 124 33.83 -8.29 18.99
N GLY A 125 32.83 -7.69 18.35
CA GLY A 125 32.90 -6.30 17.88
C GLY A 125 32.92 -5.30 19.04
N THR A 126 33.47 -4.13 18.77
CA THR A 126 33.61 -3.05 19.74
C THR A 126 33.19 -1.71 19.15
N ASN A 127 32.84 -0.74 20.04
CA ASN A 127 32.50 0.64 19.68
C ASN A 127 31.27 0.83 18.79
N LEU A 128 30.34 -0.12 18.77
CA LEU A 128 29.03 0.11 18.14
C LEU A 128 28.26 1.15 18.96
N ASN A 129 27.71 2.13 18.27
CA ASN A 129 26.82 3.12 18.86
C ASN A 129 25.67 3.39 17.89
N ILE A 130 24.48 2.91 18.24
CA ILE A 130 23.25 3.10 17.48
C ILE A 130 22.21 3.68 18.41
N SER A 131 21.59 4.78 18.03
CA SER A 131 20.47 5.38 18.74
C SER A 131 19.16 5.07 18.02
N ALA A 132 18.11 4.81 18.80
CA ALA A 132 16.77 4.56 18.30
C ALA A 132 15.82 5.70 18.65
N THR A 133 14.92 6.01 17.74
CA THR A 133 13.81 6.95 17.95
C THR A 133 12.54 6.14 18.18
N ILE A 134 11.81 6.49 19.24
CA ILE A 134 10.54 5.84 19.58
C ILE A 134 9.37 6.65 19.05
N GLY A 135 8.40 5.97 18.48
CA GLY A 135 7.22 6.59 17.91
C GLY A 135 6.01 5.67 17.91
N LYS A 136 5.02 6.01 17.06
CA LYS A 136 3.83 5.19 16.79
C LYS A 136 3.88 4.70 15.35
N LEU A 137 3.78 3.39 15.20
CA LEU A 137 3.66 2.77 13.90
C LEU A 137 2.21 2.39 13.62
N VAL A 138 1.84 2.47 12.36
CA VAL A 138 0.62 1.84 11.84
C VAL A 138 1.03 0.74 10.87
N PHE A 139 0.51 -0.45 11.11
CA PHE A 139 0.66 -1.63 10.26
C PHE A 139 -0.64 -1.83 9.52
N THR A 140 -0.56 -2.13 8.24
CA THR A 140 -1.74 -2.50 7.45
C THR A 140 -1.37 -3.51 6.38
N ASN A 141 -2.20 -4.54 6.24
CA ASN A 141 -2.07 -5.55 5.20
C ASN A 141 -3.01 -5.21 4.05
N ILE A 142 -2.46 -5.14 2.85
CA ILE A 142 -3.18 -4.88 1.61
C ILE A 142 -3.03 -6.11 0.73
N THR A 143 -4.16 -6.74 0.40
CA THR A 143 -4.19 -7.92 -0.47
C THR A 143 -4.73 -7.53 -1.85
N ASN A 144 -3.99 -7.86 -2.89
CA ASN A 144 -4.46 -7.72 -4.27
C ASN A 144 -5.37 -8.90 -4.61
N GLU A 145 -6.67 -8.68 -4.64
CA GLU A 145 -7.68 -9.70 -5.02
C GLU A 145 -8.03 -9.67 -6.51
N GLY A 146 -7.46 -8.72 -7.24
CA GLY A 146 -7.69 -8.54 -8.67
C GLY A 146 -6.87 -9.47 -9.55
N SER A 147 -7.01 -9.28 -10.85
CA SER A 147 -6.23 -9.98 -11.88
C SER A 147 -5.11 -9.11 -12.47
N THR A 148 -4.99 -7.87 -12.02
CA THR A 148 -3.98 -6.90 -12.46
C THR A 148 -3.02 -6.56 -11.35
N ASP A 149 -1.80 -6.22 -11.71
CA ASP A 149 -0.78 -5.77 -10.79
C ASP A 149 -1.14 -4.41 -10.20
N ILE A 150 -0.89 -4.21 -8.90
CA ILE A 150 -1.01 -2.92 -8.22
C ILE A 150 0.37 -2.27 -8.16
N VAL A 151 0.50 -1.09 -8.75
CA VAL A 151 1.74 -0.30 -8.70
C VAL A 151 1.71 0.61 -7.47
N THR A 152 2.63 0.40 -6.54
CA THR A 152 2.65 1.11 -5.25
C THR A 152 2.98 2.59 -5.38
N ASP A 153 3.75 3.00 -6.41
CA ASP A 153 4.08 4.40 -6.67
C ASP A 153 2.86 5.28 -6.98
N PHE A 154 1.77 4.68 -7.46
CA PHE A 154 0.51 5.37 -7.74
C PHE A 154 -0.57 5.08 -6.71
N SER A 155 -0.20 4.47 -5.60
CA SER A 155 -1.11 4.05 -4.54
C SER A 155 -0.86 4.86 -3.26
N TRP A 156 -1.93 5.24 -2.57
CA TRP A 156 -1.86 6.17 -1.45
C TRP A 156 -2.61 5.67 -0.24
N LEU A 157 -2.02 5.90 0.92
CA LEU A 157 -2.62 5.66 2.23
C LEU A 157 -2.92 7.00 2.90
N PHE A 158 -4.08 7.09 3.56
CA PHE A 158 -4.54 8.25 4.32
C PHE A 158 -4.91 7.81 5.73
N THR A 159 -4.56 8.62 6.73
CA THR A 159 -4.94 8.42 8.12
C THR A 159 -5.69 9.62 8.65
N ASP A 160 -6.87 9.43 9.20
CA ASP A 160 -7.67 10.43 9.95
C ASP A 160 -7.63 11.86 9.39
N GLY A 161 -7.56 12.02 8.06
CA GLY A 161 -7.46 13.31 7.39
C GLY A 161 -6.04 13.90 7.34
N GLY A 162 -5.01 13.11 7.63
CA GLY A 162 -3.61 13.45 7.43
C GLY A 162 -3.22 13.60 5.95
N ALA A 163 -1.98 14.00 5.70
CA ALA A 163 -1.44 14.05 4.35
C ALA A 163 -1.39 12.65 3.72
N PRO A 164 -1.55 12.52 2.39
CA PRO A 164 -1.42 11.25 1.71
C PRO A 164 0.01 10.71 1.85
N ILE A 165 0.12 9.40 2.09
CA ILE A 165 1.38 8.68 2.20
C ILE A 165 1.43 7.69 1.04
N ASN A 166 2.49 7.74 0.24
CA ASN A 166 2.66 6.83 -0.88
C ASN A 166 3.01 5.42 -0.37
N LEU A 167 2.40 4.38 -0.93
CA LEU A 167 2.66 2.99 -0.51
C LEU A 167 4.08 2.52 -0.84
N SER A 168 4.81 3.21 -1.73
CA SER A 168 6.22 2.93 -1.98
C SER A 168 7.16 3.51 -0.91
N SER A 169 6.65 4.26 0.07
CA SER A 169 7.42 4.97 1.10
C SER A 169 7.33 4.38 2.51
N GLY A 170 7.21 3.05 2.62
CA GLY A 170 7.21 2.35 3.90
C GLY A 170 8.49 2.58 4.72
N ILE A 171 8.38 2.40 6.05
CA ILE A 171 9.45 2.75 7.00
C ILE A 171 10.67 1.84 6.91
N ASP A 172 10.50 0.60 6.50
CA ASP A 172 11.55 -0.43 6.46
C ASP A 172 12.42 -0.38 5.18
N GLY A 173 12.10 0.53 4.25
CA GLY A 173 12.76 0.61 2.96
C GLY A 173 12.44 -0.57 2.03
N TYR A 174 11.64 -1.53 2.48
CA TYR A 174 11.08 -2.59 1.66
C TYR A 174 9.65 -2.24 1.27
N SER A 175 9.53 -1.53 0.19
CA SER A 175 8.25 -1.35 -0.47
C SER A 175 8.36 -2.03 -1.83
N PRO A 176 7.61 -3.10 -2.11
CA PRO A 176 7.58 -3.64 -3.44
C PRO A 176 7.03 -2.56 -4.37
N ASN A 177 7.63 -2.40 -5.53
CA ASN A 177 7.11 -1.49 -6.55
C ASN A 177 5.75 -1.98 -7.09
N THR A 178 5.45 -3.27 -6.87
CA THR A 178 4.28 -3.93 -7.44
C THR A 178 3.77 -5.00 -6.47
N ILE A 179 2.45 -5.07 -6.27
CA ILE A 179 1.77 -6.14 -5.55
C ILE A 179 1.05 -7.01 -6.60
N PHE A 180 1.50 -8.24 -6.77
CA PHE A 180 0.95 -9.16 -7.76
C PHE A 180 -0.43 -9.69 -7.36
N PRO A 181 -1.25 -10.18 -8.32
CA PRO A 181 -2.52 -10.85 -8.03
C PRO A 181 -2.39 -11.96 -6.99
N GLY A 182 -3.23 -11.91 -5.95
CA GLY A 182 -3.21 -12.85 -4.83
C GLY A 182 -2.13 -12.60 -3.77
N GLU A 183 -1.29 -11.59 -3.94
CA GLU A 183 -0.26 -11.23 -2.96
C GLU A 183 -0.83 -10.32 -1.87
N THR A 184 -0.37 -10.54 -0.63
CA THR A 184 -0.62 -9.65 0.51
C THR A 184 0.67 -8.94 0.87
N PHE A 185 0.59 -7.62 0.93
CA PHE A 185 1.69 -6.75 1.32
C PHE A 185 1.42 -6.09 2.67
N GLU A 186 2.37 -6.15 3.59
CA GLU A 186 2.34 -5.41 4.84
C GLU A 186 3.00 -4.05 4.66
N PHE A 187 2.23 -2.99 4.83
CA PHE A 187 2.72 -1.62 4.81
C PHE A 187 2.84 -1.09 6.24
N ILE A 188 4.03 -0.57 6.57
CA ILE A 188 4.37 -0.05 7.90
C ILE A 188 4.80 1.40 7.74
N TYR A 189 4.23 2.31 8.53
CA TYR A 189 4.64 3.70 8.48
C TYR A 189 4.61 4.38 9.87
N ASP A 190 5.43 5.43 10.02
CA ASP A 190 5.47 6.29 11.21
C ASP A 190 4.33 7.31 11.16
N ASN A 191 3.42 7.23 12.12
CA ASN A 191 2.27 8.15 12.24
C ASN A 191 2.58 9.39 13.11
N ALA A 192 3.82 9.81 13.16
CA ALA A 192 4.28 11.02 13.85
C ALA A 192 3.70 11.17 15.29
N ASN A 193 3.69 10.07 16.05
CA ASN A 193 3.15 9.98 17.42
C ASN A 193 1.62 10.17 17.55
N VAL A 194 0.88 10.19 16.45
CA VAL A 194 -0.58 10.24 16.45
C VAL A 194 -1.15 8.82 16.41
N THR A 195 -2.18 8.55 17.21
CA THR A 195 -2.90 7.27 17.12
C THR A 195 -3.91 7.35 15.98
N ALA A 196 -3.78 6.52 14.97
CA ALA A 196 -4.74 6.43 13.88
C ALA A 196 -6.01 5.72 14.37
N THR A 197 -7.18 6.22 14.01
CA THR A 197 -8.47 5.58 14.28
C THR A 197 -9.05 4.93 13.03
N ARG A 198 -8.67 5.44 11.87
CA ARG A 198 -9.10 4.96 10.56
C ARG A 198 -8.01 5.19 9.53
N ILE A 199 -7.86 4.22 8.64
CA ILE A 199 -7.06 4.35 7.43
C ILE A 199 -7.94 4.20 6.20
N ALA A 200 -7.52 4.82 5.11
CA ALA A 200 -8.07 4.61 3.78
C ALA A 200 -6.93 4.42 2.80
N VAL A 201 -7.09 3.49 1.87
CA VAL A 201 -6.13 3.22 0.80
C VAL A 201 -6.80 3.51 -0.53
N THR A 202 -6.11 4.24 -1.39
CA THR A 202 -6.56 4.55 -2.75
C THR A 202 -5.59 3.93 -3.76
N ILE A 203 -6.12 3.09 -4.64
CA ILE A 203 -5.41 2.39 -5.71
C ILE A 203 -6.26 2.53 -6.98
N ASP A 204 -5.69 2.99 -8.08
CA ASP A 204 -6.36 3.18 -9.38
C ASP A 204 -7.71 3.93 -9.28
N GLY A 205 -7.73 4.97 -8.43
CA GLY A 205 -8.94 5.77 -8.19
C GLY A 205 -10.00 5.10 -7.30
N GLN A 206 -9.81 3.86 -6.89
CA GLN A 206 -10.66 3.18 -5.90
C GLN A 206 -10.16 3.43 -4.48
N THR A 207 -11.05 3.78 -3.58
CA THR A 207 -10.73 4.01 -2.16
C THR A 207 -11.49 3.02 -1.27
N LYS A 208 -10.75 2.31 -0.44
CA LYS A 208 -11.29 1.49 0.64
C LYS A 208 -10.79 2.01 1.99
N ALA A 209 -11.60 1.90 3.01
CA ALA A 209 -11.26 2.36 4.36
C ALA A 209 -11.60 1.29 5.41
N THR A 210 -10.78 1.25 6.46
CA THR A 210 -10.98 0.37 7.61
C THR A 210 -10.67 1.11 8.91
N ARG A 211 -11.16 0.57 10.02
CA ARG A 211 -10.77 1.04 11.36
C ARG A 211 -9.41 0.47 11.73
N VAL A 212 -8.66 1.26 12.50
CA VAL A 212 -7.40 0.83 13.11
C VAL A 212 -7.69 0.37 14.54
N VAL A 213 -7.16 -0.78 14.91
CA VAL A 213 -7.34 -1.42 16.22
C VAL A 213 -6.13 -1.17 17.12
#